data_6529eca9d2097bd4bbfa3ab4ed37cb4a
#
_entry.id   6529eca9d2097bd4bbfa3ab4ed37cb4a
#
_cell.length_a   1.000
_cell.length_b   1.000
_cell.length_c   1.000
_cell.angle_alpha   90.00
_cell.angle_beta   90.00
_cell.angle_gamma   90.00
#
_symmetry.space_group_name_H-M   'P 1'
#
loop_
_entity.id
_entity.type
_entity.pdbx_description
1 polymer ?
#
loop_
_entity_poly.entity_id
_entity_poly.type
_entity_poly.pdbx_seq_one_letter_code
_entity_poly.pdbx_strand_id
1 'polypeptide(L)'
;IARRQRQMCIRDRIFTHPNPKAWVCELNRMWIDDTLGKNAESVLIAASLKLLRKADPNIVAVQSFADGRLGCGTIYKASNFRYYGFHYTRFLRNKRTEEIIHEQNLTDTTSLSTYLRSNIAYLIGDLEVLQIKTYRYIYPLCKHFRFIKPEKPYPQYEKGIEPVEWNRDKRKIKENIIMLLDKVAA
;
A
#
# COMPACT_ATOMS: atom_id res chain seq x y z
N ILE A 1 -13.56 -14.54 0.58
CA ILE A 1 -12.98 -15.27 1.73
C ILE A 1 -11.47 -15.03 1.80
N ALA A 2 -10.73 -15.16 0.71
CA ALA A 2 -9.27 -14.97 0.71
C ALA A 2 -8.82 -13.52 1.10
N ARG A 3 -9.60 -12.48 0.79
CA ARG A 3 -9.33 -11.11 1.22
C ARG A 3 -9.53 -10.90 2.73
N ARG A 4 -10.56 -11.53 3.33
CA ARG A 4 -10.79 -11.47 4.78
C ARG A 4 -9.66 -12.16 5.57
N GLN A 5 -9.17 -13.30 5.11
CA GLN A 5 -8.05 -14.01 5.78
C GLN A 5 -6.74 -13.21 5.74
N ARG A 6 -6.41 -12.54 4.62
CA ARG A 6 -5.23 -11.65 4.58
C ARG A 6 -5.36 -10.44 5.50
N GLN A 7 -6.56 -9.90 5.67
CA GLN A 7 -6.81 -8.82 6.61
C GLN A 7 -6.69 -9.27 8.07
N MET A 8 -7.10 -10.51 8.40
CA MET A 8 -6.90 -11.07 9.74
C MET A 8 -5.42 -11.31 10.08
N CYS A 9 -4.60 -11.77 9.14
CA CYS A 9 -3.15 -11.93 9.36
C CYS A 9 -2.40 -10.59 9.52
N ILE A 10 -2.91 -9.50 8.96
CA ILE A 10 -2.38 -8.15 9.14
C ILE A 10 -2.78 -7.57 10.49
N ARG A 11 -3.92 -7.95 11.02
CA ARG A 11 -4.54 -7.43 12.23
C ARG A 11 -3.62 -7.43 13.44
N ASP A 12 -3.08 -8.59 13.78
CA ASP A 12 -2.30 -8.78 15.02
C ASP A 12 -0.91 -8.11 14.94
N ARG A 13 -0.53 -7.65 13.75
CA ARG A 13 0.79 -7.04 13.50
C ARG A 13 0.78 -5.52 13.34
N ILE A 14 -0.40 -4.90 13.23
CA ILE A 14 -0.44 -3.46 12.94
C ILE A 14 -1.22 -2.63 13.95
N PHE A 15 -2.12 -3.23 14.74
CA PHE A 15 -2.88 -2.51 15.75
C PHE A 15 -3.27 -3.39 16.93
N THR A 16 -3.63 -2.75 18.05
CA THR A 16 -4.23 -3.37 19.23
C THR A 16 -5.63 -2.84 19.47
N HIS A 17 -6.54 -3.73 19.89
CA HIS A 17 -7.92 -3.39 20.23
C HIS A 17 -8.51 -4.46 21.18
N PRO A 18 -9.32 -4.07 22.21
CA PRO A 18 -9.92 -5.02 23.15
C PRO A 18 -10.86 -6.03 22.48
N ASN A 19 -11.61 -5.59 21.45
CA ASN A 19 -12.50 -6.49 20.71
C ASN A 19 -11.72 -7.44 19.80
N PRO A 20 -11.78 -8.76 20.00
CA PRO A 20 -11.10 -9.74 19.16
C PRO A 20 -11.66 -9.82 17.72
N LYS A 21 -12.86 -9.31 17.46
CA LYS A 21 -13.46 -9.21 16.13
C LYS A 21 -13.13 -7.90 15.39
N ALA A 22 -12.40 -6.97 16.04
CA ALA A 22 -12.06 -5.70 15.42
C ALA A 22 -11.19 -5.89 14.17
N TRP A 23 -11.39 -5.08 13.16
CA TRP A 23 -10.60 -5.10 11.93
C TRP A 23 -10.44 -3.71 11.33
N VAL A 24 -9.47 -3.55 10.46
CA VAL A 24 -9.16 -2.32 9.74
C VAL A 24 -9.52 -2.51 8.28
N CYS A 25 -10.31 -1.60 7.73
CA CYS A 25 -10.57 -1.58 6.29
C CYS A 25 -9.59 -0.66 5.57
N GLU A 26 -9.46 -0.81 4.26
CA GLU A 26 -8.59 -0.01 3.43
C GLU A 26 -9.41 0.82 2.44
N LEU A 27 -9.13 2.12 2.38
CA LEU A 27 -9.59 3.02 1.33
C LEU A 27 -8.60 2.93 0.17
N ASN A 28 -8.92 2.09 -0.83
CA ASN A 28 -8.02 1.75 -1.93
C ASN A 28 -8.02 2.79 -3.04
N ARG A 29 -9.20 3.19 -3.49
CA ARG A 29 -9.37 4.11 -4.61
C ARG A 29 -10.54 5.04 -4.35
N MET A 30 -10.36 6.28 -4.73
CA MET A 30 -11.39 7.29 -4.76
C MET A 30 -11.27 8.01 -6.10
N TRP A 31 -12.39 8.16 -6.76
CA TRP A 31 -12.49 9.00 -7.94
C TRP A 31 -13.65 9.96 -7.74
N ILE A 32 -13.44 11.21 -8.09
CA ILE A 32 -14.43 12.28 -8.01
C ILE A 32 -14.32 13.09 -9.28
N ASP A 33 -15.44 13.52 -9.81
CA ASP A 33 -15.49 14.38 -10.98
C ASP A 33 -14.89 15.75 -10.67
N ASP A 34 -14.02 16.24 -11.54
CA ASP A 34 -13.34 17.52 -11.39
C ASP A 34 -14.27 18.73 -11.43
N THR A 35 -15.51 18.54 -11.90
CA THR A 35 -16.56 19.58 -11.88
C THR A 35 -17.10 19.85 -10.47
N LEU A 36 -16.90 18.94 -9.54
CA LEU A 36 -17.25 19.12 -8.14
C LEU A 36 -16.28 20.11 -7.48
N GLY A 37 -16.83 21.03 -6.74
CA GLY A 37 -16.05 22.13 -6.12
C GLY A 37 -14.95 21.67 -5.17
N LYS A 38 -14.13 22.61 -4.71
CA LYS A 38 -13.04 22.38 -3.75
C LYS A 38 -13.54 21.57 -2.53
N ASN A 39 -12.70 20.68 -2.03
CA ASN A 39 -12.94 19.80 -0.88
C ASN A 39 -13.96 18.67 -1.09
N ALA A 40 -14.45 18.42 -2.31
CA ALA A 40 -15.40 17.35 -2.59
C ALA A 40 -14.89 15.98 -2.08
N GLU A 41 -13.58 15.71 -2.22
CA GLU A 41 -12.94 14.49 -1.74
C GLU A 41 -13.03 14.35 -0.22
N SER A 42 -12.73 15.39 0.54
CA SER A 42 -12.79 15.33 2.01
C SER A 42 -14.23 15.21 2.50
N VAL A 43 -15.20 15.78 1.80
CA VAL A 43 -16.63 15.61 2.07
C VAL A 43 -17.05 14.17 1.83
N LEU A 44 -16.66 13.57 0.69
CA LEU A 44 -16.95 12.17 0.39
C LEU A 44 -16.33 11.23 1.41
N ILE A 45 -15.06 11.45 1.79
CA ILE A 45 -14.39 10.67 2.83
C ILE A 45 -15.16 10.79 4.15
N ALA A 46 -15.52 11.99 4.57
CA ALA A 46 -16.26 12.20 5.83
C ALA A 46 -17.62 11.48 5.84
N ALA A 47 -18.34 11.53 4.74
CA ALA A 47 -19.62 10.80 4.58
C ALA A 47 -19.39 9.28 4.64
N SER A 48 -18.40 8.76 3.93
CA SER A 48 -18.06 7.34 3.91
C SER A 48 -17.66 6.83 5.30
N LEU A 49 -16.87 7.59 6.07
CA LEU A 49 -16.48 7.24 7.44
C LEU A 49 -17.70 7.17 8.39
N LYS A 50 -18.69 8.07 8.22
CA LYS A 50 -19.94 8.03 8.99
C LYS A 50 -20.77 6.79 8.67
N LEU A 51 -20.86 6.43 7.39
CA LEU A 51 -21.59 5.23 6.94
C LEU A 51 -20.90 3.95 7.42
N LEU A 52 -19.58 3.86 7.34
CA LEU A 52 -18.80 2.71 7.81
C LEU A 52 -19.03 2.41 9.29
N ARG A 53 -19.05 3.46 10.14
CA ARG A 53 -19.32 3.30 11.58
C ARG A 53 -20.70 2.69 11.87
N LYS A 54 -21.68 2.98 11.01
CA LYS A 54 -23.05 2.43 11.12
C LYS A 54 -23.16 1.03 10.57
N ALA A 55 -22.42 0.75 9.47
CA ALA A 55 -22.53 -0.50 8.73
C ALA A 55 -21.88 -1.69 9.46
N ASP A 56 -20.71 -1.49 10.08
CA ASP A 56 -20.04 -2.54 10.85
C ASP A 56 -19.25 -1.93 12.03
N PRO A 57 -19.75 -2.11 13.28
CA PRO A 57 -19.09 -1.59 14.49
C PRO A 57 -17.74 -2.28 14.78
N ASN A 58 -17.41 -3.39 14.12
CA ASN A 58 -16.11 -4.04 14.25
C ASN A 58 -15.03 -3.37 13.39
N ILE A 59 -15.38 -2.48 12.47
CA ILE A 59 -14.39 -1.65 11.76
C ILE A 59 -13.90 -0.57 12.73
N VAL A 60 -12.67 -0.69 13.19
CA VAL A 60 -12.10 0.19 14.21
C VAL A 60 -11.23 1.30 13.65
N ALA A 61 -10.78 1.16 12.40
CA ALA A 61 -10.04 2.19 11.69
C ALA A 61 -10.13 2.00 10.17
N VAL A 62 -9.83 3.06 9.44
CA VAL A 62 -9.65 3.06 7.98
C VAL A 62 -8.20 3.39 7.69
N GLN A 63 -7.52 2.51 6.95
CA GLN A 63 -6.17 2.73 6.43
C GLN A 63 -6.23 3.20 4.98
N SER A 64 -5.32 4.08 4.60
CA SER A 64 -5.10 4.42 3.20
C SER A 64 -3.64 4.70 2.91
N PHE A 65 -3.29 4.64 1.64
CA PHE A 65 -1.94 4.87 1.17
C PHE A 65 -1.94 5.94 0.08
N ALA A 66 -1.04 6.92 0.20
CA ALA A 66 -0.79 7.89 -0.86
C ALA A 66 0.43 7.48 -1.67
N ASP A 67 0.27 7.43 -2.98
CA ASP A 67 1.35 7.20 -3.93
C ASP A 67 2.20 8.46 -4.05
N GLY A 68 3.49 8.37 -3.72
CA GLY A 68 4.41 9.50 -3.75
C GLY A 68 4.56 10.17 -5.12
N ARG A 69 4.24 9.48 -6.22
CA ARG A 69 4.21 10.08 -7.57
C ARG A 69 3.13 11.17 -7.69
N LEU A 70 2.02 10.98 -6.98
CA LEU A 70 0.88 11.90 -7.00
C LEU A 70 0.94 12.93 -5.88
N GLY A 71 1.89 12.80 -4.97
CA GLY A 71 2.09 13.68 -3.83
C GLY A 71 2.06 12.97 -2.49
N CYS A 72 2.17 13.74 -1.41
CA CYS A 72 2.30 13.20 -0.06
C CYS A 72 0.97 12.88 0.65
N GLY A 73 -0.18 12.97 -0.03
CA GLY A 73 -1.49 12.64 0.53
C GLY A 73 -2.17 13.78 1.30
N THR A 74 -2.11 14.99 0.78
CA THR A 74 -2.74 16.21 1.36
C THR A 74 -4.22 16.01 1.69
N ILE A 75 -4.94 15.24 0.88
CA ILE A 75 -6.35 14.91 1.09
C ILE A 75 -6.59 14.15 2.40
N TYR A 76 -5.69 13.26 2.78
CA TYR A 76 -5.79 12.52 4.04
C TYR A 76 -5.55 13.42 5.24
N LYS A 77 -4.61 14.36 5.13
CA LYS A 77 -4.40 15.41 6.13
C LYS A 77 -5.67 16.27 6.29
N ALA A 78 -6.25 16.72 5.18
CA ALA A 78 -7.48 17.51 5.17
C ALA A 78 -8.69 16.75 5.75
N SER A 79 -8.68 15.41 5.67
CA SER A 79 -9.71 14.53 6.23
C SER A 79 -9.39 14.00 7.64
N ASN A 80 -8.42 14.59 8.33
CA ASN A 80 -7.99 14.22 9.69
C ASN A 80 -7.48 12.78 9.86
N PHE A 81 -6.95 12.18 8.81
CA PHE A 81 -6.18 10.95 8.94
C PHE A 81 -4.85 11.25 9.61
N ARG A 82 -4.42 10.37 10.49
CA ARG A 82 -3.13 10.44 11.16
C ARG A 82 -2.05 9.83 10.26
N TYR A 83 -0.86 10.42 10.25
CA TYR A 83 0.25 9.94 9.46
C TYR A 83 1.15 9.00 10.25
N TYR A 84 1.52 7.87 9.66
CA TYR A 84 2.33 6.84 10.32
C TYR A 84 3.63 6.50 9.56
N GLY A 85 4.09 7.43 8.73
CA GLY A 85 5.32 7.26 7.98
C GLY A 85 5.09 6.71 6.58
N PHE A 86 6.17 6.34 5.94
CA PHE A 86 6.15 5.80 4.58
C PHE A 86 6.90 4.46 4.51
N HIS A 87 6.70 3.75 3.43
CA HIS A 87 7.52 2.64 2.98
C HIS A 87 7.77 2.78 1.49
N TYR A 88 8.76 2.07 1.00
CA TYR A 88 9.00 2.02 -0.44
C TYR A 88 8.21 0.88 -1.06
N THR A 89 7.48 1.21 -2.12
CA THR A 89 6.76 0.26 -2.97
C THR A 89 7.51 0.12 -4.29
N ARG A 90 7.56 -1.10 -4.81
CA ARG A 90 8.21 -1.37 -6.08
C ARG A 90 7.25 -1.18 -7.23
N PHE A 91 7.77 -0.55 -8.27
CA PHE A 91 7.13 -0.41 -9.55
C PHE A 91 8.10 -0.87 -10.64
N LEU A 92 7.57 -1.16 -11.80
CA LEU A 92 8.34 -1.60 -12.95
C LEU A 92 8.06 -0.63 -14.08
N ARG A 93 9.12 -0.08 -14.66
CA ARG A 93 9.04 0.73 -15.88
C ARG A 93 9.47 -0.12 -17.06
N ASN A 94 8.61 -0.19 -18.07
CA ASN A 94 8.97 -0.78 -19.34
C ASN A 94 9.83 0.24 -20.11
N LYS A 95 11.08 -0.11 -20.42
CA LYS A 95 12.02 0.80 -21.11
C LYS A 95 11.62 1.15 -22.53
N ARG A 96 10.71 0.37 -23.16
CA ARG A 96 10.24 0.64 -24.53
C ARG A 96 9.03 1.56 -24.56
N THR A 97 8.10 1.37 -23.62
CA THR A 97 6.82 2.11 -23.60
C THR A 97 6.79 3.21 -22.54
N GLU A 98 7.81 3.31 -21.69
CA GLU A 98 7.89 4.19 -20.53
C GLU A 98 6.74 4.00 -19.51
N GLU A 99 5.90 2.99 -19.69
CA GLU A 99 4.79 2.70 -18.81
C GLU A 99 5.28 2.19 -17.45
N ILE A 100 4.75 2.76 -16.37
CA ILE A 100 5.06 2.36 -14.99
C ILE A 100 3.88 1.58 -14.43
N ILE A 101 4.12 0.32 -14.11
CA ILE A 101 3.14 -0.60 -13.54
C ILE A 101 3.53 -1.01 -12.11
N HIS A 102 2.53 -1.26 -11.29
CA HIS A 102 2.75 -1.80 -9.95
C HIS A 102 3.15 -3.28 -10.06
N GLU A 103 4.13 -3.71 -9.26
CA GLU A 103 4.63 -5.10 -9.26
C GLU A 103 3.50 -6.14 -9.10
N GLN A 104 2.47 -5.84 -8.33
CA GLN A 104 1.32 -6.73 -8.16
C GLN A 104 0.55 -7.02 -9.45
N ASN A 105 0.64 -6.16 -10.45
CA ASN A 105 -0.03 -6.38 -11.73
C ASN A 105 0.60 -7.51 -12.55
N LEU A 106 1.85 -7.86 -12.27
CA LEU A 106 2.54 -8.99 -12.91
C LEU A 106 2.30 -10.33 -12.18
N THR A 107 1.68 -10.28 -11.02
CA THR A 107 1.62 -11.45 -10.14
C THR A 107 0.19 -11.80 -9.85
N ASP A 108 -0.32 -12.75 -10.58
CA ASP A 108 -1.51 -13.46 -10.15
C ASP A 108 -1.18 -14.32 -8.92
N THR A 109 -2.16 -14.52 -8.08
CA THR A 109 -2.04 -14.86 -6.65
C THR A 109 -1.62 -16.29 -6.35
N THR A 110 -1.14 -17.05 -7.30
CA THR A 110 -0.73 -18.44 -7.08
C THR A 110 0.71 -18.53 -6.58
N SER A 111 0.90 -19.42 -5.69
CA SER A 111 1.94 -19.71 -4.71
C SER A 111 3.38 -19.94 -5.18
N LEU A 112 3.81 -19.47 -6.32
CA LEU A 112 5.23 -19.45 -6.65
C LEU A 112 5.96 -18.63 -5.60
N SER A 113 7.08 -19.13 -5.15
CA SER A 113 7.90 -18.51 -4.13
C SER A 113 7.86 -16.98 -4.22
N THR A 114 7.50 -16.31 -3.14
CA THR A 114 7.47 -14.84 -3.05
C THR A 114 8.80 -14.23 -3.51
N TYR A 115 9.90 -14.95 -3.31
CA TYR A 115 11.23 -14.55 -3.75
C TYR A 115 11.33 -14.52 -5.28
N LEU A 116 10.88 -15.59 -5.98
CA LEU A 116 10.91 -15.65 -7.44
C LEU A 116 10.08 -14.51 -8.05
N ARG A 117 8.85 -14.38 -7.58
CA ARG A 117 7.93 -13.34 -8.01
C ARG A 117 8.48 -11.93 -7.82
N SER A 118 9.12 -11.69 -6.67
CA SER A 118 9.67 -10.38 -6.31
C SER A 118 10.96 -10.02 -7.05
N ASN A 119 11.64 -10.98 -7.65
CA ASN A 119 12.96 -10.75 -8.21
C ASN A 119 13.06 -11.01 -9.72
N ILE A 120 12.07 -11.67 -10.34
CA ILE A 120 12.10 -12.01 -11.75
C ILE A 120 12.25 -10.78 -12.65
N ALA A 121 11.67 -9.65 -12.28
CA ALA A 121 11.76 -8.40 -13.02
C ALA A 121 13.20 -7.89 -13.18
N TYR A 122 14.10 -8.19 -12.22
CA TYR A 122 15.52 -7.83 -12.34
C TYR A 122 16.28 -8.61 -13.39
N LEU A 123 15.72 -9.73 -13.84
CA LEU A 123 16.33 -10.61 -14.85
C LEU A 123 15.85 -10.28 -16.26
N ILE A 124 14.76 -9.51 -16.39
CA ILE A 124 14.20 -9.10 -17.67
C ILE A 124 14.86 -7.79 -18.08
N GLY A 125 15.62 -7.81 -19.18
CA GLY A 125 16.45 -6.67 -19.62
C GLY A 125 15.68 -5.40 -19.97
N ASP A 126 14.40 -5.54 -20.39
CA ASP A 126 13.55 -4.42 -20.81
C ASP A 126 12.76 -3.78 -19.65
N LEU A 127 12.92 -4.30 -18.44
CA LEU A 127 12.27 -3.75 -17.27
C LEU A 127 13.28 -3.06 -16.34
N GLU A 128 12.91 -1.90 -15.86
CA GLU A 128 13.60 -1.17 -14.80
C GLU A 128 12.78 -1.26 -13.51
N VAL A 129 13.46 -1.61 -12.43
CA VAL A 129 12.79 -1.68 -11.11
C VAL A 129 12.96 -0.36 -10.39
N LEU A 130 11.86 0.26 -10.05
CA LEU A 130 11.80 1.55 -9.38
C LEU A 130 11.24 1.39 -7.97
N GLN A 131 11.68 2.25 -7.08
CA GLN A 131 11.07 2.39 -5.75
C GLN A 131 10.42 3.77 -5.59
N ILE A 132 9.23 3.76 -5.04
CA ILE A 132 8.41 4.95 -4.85
C ILE A 132 7.99 5.00 -3.39
N LYS A 133 8.07 6.17 -2.78
CA LYS A 133 7.53 6.36 -1.43
C LYS A 133 6.02 6.17 -1.44
N THR A 134 5.52 5.39 -0.50
CA THR A 134 4.09 5.21 -0.26
C THR A 134 3.79 5.60 1.16
N TYR A 135 3.04 6.67 1.34
CA TYR A 135 2.73 7.27 2.64
C TYR A 135 1.53 6.56 3.27
N ARG A 136 1.62 6.20 4.55
CA ARG A 136 0.56 5.51 5.28
C ARG A 136 -0.25 6.47 6.14
N TYR A 137 -1.55 6.44 5.96
CA TYR A 137 -2.52 7.22 6.69
C TYR A 137 -3.56 6.32 7.35
N ILE A 138 -3.95 6.64 8.59
CA ILE A 138 -4.95 5.86 9.32
C ILE A 138 -5.92 6.84 9.98
N TYR A 139 -7.22 6.58 9.80
CA TYR A 139 -8.29 7.26 10.50
C TYR A 139 -8.89 6.33 11.56
N PRO A 140 -8.72 6.59 12.87
CA PRO A 140 -9.35 5.79 13.92
C PRO A 140 -10.85 6.05 13.96
N LEU A 141 -11.65 5.01 13.86
CA LEU A 141 -13.11 5.08 13.98
C LEU A 141 -13.58 4.99 15.43
N CYS A 142 -12.74 4.51 16.34
CA CYS A 142 -13.03 4.39 17.76
C CYS A 142 -11.86 4.85 18.65
N LYS A 143 -12.15 5.15 19.92
CA LYS A 143 -11.17 5.65 20.89
C LYS A 143 -10.15 4.59 21.33
N HIS A 144 -10.50 3.31 21.26
CA HIS A 144 -9.66 2.20 21.72
C HIS A 144 -8.67 1.68 20.68
N PHE A 145 -8.74 2.17 19.45
CA PHE A 145 -7.77 1.81 18.41
C PHE A 145 -6.38 2.36 18.76
N ARG A 146 -5.38 1.49 18.68
CA ARG A 146 -3.96 1.86 18.82
C ARG A 146 -3.17 1.19 17.71
N PHE A 147 -2.51 2.01 16.90
CA PHE A 147 -1.58 1.50 15.90
C PHE A 147 -0.25 1.16 16.57
N ILE A 148 0.41 0.09 16.12
CA ILE A 148 1.66 -0.39 16.75
C ILE A 148 2.79 0.64 16.57
N LYS A 149 2.84 1.32 15.41
CA LYS A 149 3.85 2.35 15.17
C LYS A 149 3.38 3.70 15.72
N PRO A 150 4.29 4.55 16.20
CA PRO A 150 3.94 5.90 16.64
C PRO A 150 3.46 6.76 15.47
N GLU A 151 2.53 7.65 15.77
CA GLU A 151 2.12 8.72 14.88
C GLU A 151 3.31 9.62 14.58
N LYS A 152 3.41 10.12 13.34
CA LYS A 152 4.45 11.03 12.89
C LYS A 152 3.85 12.37 12.49
N PRO A 153 4.63 13.45 12.56
CA PRO A 153 4.24 14.72 11.98
C PRO A 153 3.99 14.54 10.48
N TYR A 154 2.97 15.24 9.96
CA TYR A 154 2.66 15.19 8.53
C TYR A 154 3.88 15.56 7.71
N PRO A 155 4.09 14.89 6.57
CA PRO A 155 5.17 15.25 5.67
C PRO A 155 4.97 16.67 5.15
N GLN A 156 6.07 17.35 4.86
CA GLN A 156 6.01 18.59 4.08
C GLN A 156 5.41 18.30 2.72
N TYR A 157 4.71 19.28 2.15
CA TYR A 157 4.13 19.13 0.83
C TYR A 157 5.24 18.90 -0.19
N GLU A 158 5.14 17.80 -0.91
CA GLU A 158 6.00 17.45 -2.05
C GLU A 158 5.09 17.21 -3.26
N LYS A 159 5.37 17.93 -4.35
CA LYS A 159 4.70 17.71 -5.63
C LYS A 159 5.35 16.53 -6.30
N GLY A 160 4.75 15.37 -6.21
CA GLY A 160 5.19 14.16 -6.90
C GLY A 160 6.69 13.86 -6.78
N ILE A 161 7.07 12.70 -6.38
CA ILE A 161 8.48 12.30 -6.29
C ILE A 161 8.79 11.42 -7.48
N GLU A 162 9.86 11.74 -8.21
CA GLU A 162 10.36 10.88 -9.27
C GLU A 162 10.78 9.52 -8.69
N PRO A 163 10.41 8.42 -9.37
CA PRO A 163 10.84 7.10 -8.98
C PRO A 163 12.37 6.97 -9.02
N VAL A 164 12.94 6.29 -8.05
CA VAL A 164 14.38 6.02 -7.99
C VAL A 164 14.64 4.58 -8.39
N GLU A 165 15.65 4.33 -9.22
CA GLU A 165 16.04 2.99 -9.61
C GLU A 165 16.44 2.16 -8.37
N TRP A 166 15.92 0.94 -8.31
CA TRP A 166 16.26 0.01 -7.24
C TRP A 166 17.23 -1.04 -7.74
N ASN A 167 18.50 -0.76 -7.59
CA ASN A 167 19.57 -1.68 -7.97
C ASN A 167 19.69 -2.84 -6.98
N ARG A 168 19.74 -4.05 -7.52
CA ARG A 168 20.04 -5.28 -6.79
C ARG A 168 21.08 -6.10 -7.53
N ASP A 169 21.84 -6.89 -6.78
CA ASP A 169 22.82 -7.84 -7.34
C ASP A 169 22.08 -8.94 -8.12
N LYS A 170 22.09 -8.80 -9.45
CA LYS A 170 21.45 -9.73 -10.39
C LYS A 170 22.08 -11.14 -10.31
N ARG A 171 23.37 -11.25 -10.04
CA ARG A 171 24.08 -12.54 -9.90
C ARG A 171 23.51 -13.32 -8.72
N LYS A 172 23.46 -12.69 -7.55
CA LYS A 172 22.90 -13.29 -6.33
C LYS A 172 21.41 -13.65 -6.49
N ILE A 173 20.64 -12.87 -7.25
CA ILE A 173 19.25 -13.18 -7.55
C ILE A 173 19.17 -14.46 -8.40
N LYS A 174 19.98 -14.60 -9.43
CA LYS A 174 20.01 -15.81 -10.28
C LYS A 174 20.38 -17.05 -9.50
N GLU A 175 21.45 -16.98 -8.69
CA GLU A 175 21.90 -18.09 -7.85
C GLU A 175 20.79 -18.56 -6.88
N ASN A 176 20.10 -17.63 -6.23
CA ASN A 176 19.00 -17.97 -5.34
C ASN A 176 17.78 -18.55 -6.06
N ILE A 177 17.49 -18.10 -7.31
CA ILE A 177 16.40 -18.66 -8.11
C ILE A 177 16.73 -20.09 -8.51
N ILE A 178 17.94 -20.37 -8.97
CA ILE A 178 18.40 -21.73 -9.32
C ILE A 178 18.25 -22.65 -8.10
N MET A 179 18.79 -22.24 -6.96
CA MET A 179 18.67 -23.02 -5.71
C MET A 179 17.21 -23.30 -5.30
N LEU A 180 16.28 -22.36 -5.57
CA LEU A 180 14.85 -22.57 -5.29
C LEU A 180 14.22 -23.55 -6.28
N LEU A 181 14.59 -23.48 -7.56
CA LEU A 181 14.09 -24.40 -8.59
C LEU A 181 14.59 -25.83 -8.34
N ASP A 182 15.84 -26.00 -7.96
CA ASP A 182 16.42 -27.31 -7.61
C ASP A 182 15.67 -27.98 -6.45
N LYS A 183 15.24 -27.18 -5.44
CA LYS A 183 14.41 -27.69 -4.33
C LYS A 183 13.01 -28.12 -4.73
N VAL A 184 12.48 -27.63 -5.82
CA VAL A 184 11.15 -27.99 -6.34
C VAL A 184 11.25 -29.19 -7.26
N ALA A 185 12.41 -29.40 -7.91
CA ALA A 185 12.66 -30.52 -8.81
C ALA A 185 13.10 -31.82 -8.10
N ALA A 186 13.51 -31.72 -6.83
CA ALA A 186 13.86 -32.84 -5.97
C ALA A 186 12.63 -33.38 -5.21
#